data_ea0ed4af80e5621ff03d6e19af164407
#
_entry.id   ea0ed4af80e5621ff03d6e19af164407
#
_cell.length_a   1.000
_cell.length_b   1.000
_cell.length_c   1.000
_cell.angle_alpha   90.00
_cell.angle_beta   90.00
_cell.angle_gamma   90.00
#
_symmetry.space_group_name_H-M   'P 1'
#
loop_
_entity.id
_entity.type
_entity.pdbx_description
1 polymer ?
#
loop_
_entity_poly.entity_id
_entity_poly.type
_entity_poly.pdbx_seq_one_letter_code
_entity_poly.pdbx_strand_id
1 'polypeptide(L)'
;MDNHRLIAGLIAILVAWRFKKNNVDHHGRHGGKTLPARLTVMLKEPMWQFADLILRSATVTLLLFLAVLLTARERGSWPARLGALLAVTVACHLICPWIALDVNLGILEYPAFFGCFAVPVAFWVFSRAVFNEKFSLQITDGAALLIVEAAAFTRLWLGPAIAEGSAPVPPIVMGLLQLPALMLIVVVLMQVWSGMAADLVEKRLRLRRILVTGVGFYITIVIAVEISFRGQPAPSWLSATHAALALAVTVWVALNLLQTARGVLSDARGEPSPAPSPADSALAEKLVRSMEQERTYRTEGLTIRNLATMLGEQEYRLRRVINGQLDFRNFNDFVNQYRIREACRRLADPAQSRLPVLSIALDLGFRSLGPFNRAFKEATGQTPSDYRRANRSGSSTP
;
A
#
# COMPACT_ATOMS: atom_id res chain seq x y z
N MET A 1 6.88 29.52 12.66
CA MET A 1 6.65 30.09 11.31
C MET A 1 5.42 29.42 10.74
N ASP A 2 4.40 30.23 10.55
CA ASP A 2 2.99 29.80 10.49
C ASP A 2 2.64 28.98 9.26
N ASN A 3 2.23 27.73 9.47
CA ASN A 3 1.66 26.86 8.44
C ASN A 3 0.49 27.52 7.65
N HIS A 4 -0.23 28.46 8.29
CA HIS A 4 -1.27 29.24 7.65
C HIS A 4 -0.78 30.17 6.54
N ARG A 5 0.44 30.71 6.63
CA ARG A 5 1.02 31.59 5.58
C ARG A 5 1.48 30.79 4.36
N LEU A 6 1.96 29.55 4.54
CA LEU A 6 2.33 28.65 3.44
C LEU A 6 1.10 28.19 2.65
N ILE A 7 0.03 27.84 3.36
CA ILE A 7 -1.24 27.44 2.74
C ILE A 7 -1.91 28.63 2.04
N ALA A 8 -1.89 29.81 2.66
CA ALA A 8 -2.41 31.04 2.03
C ALA A 8 -1.60 31.44 0.79
N GLY A 9 -0.27 31.25 0.79
CA GLY A 9 0.58 31.48 -0.36
C GLY A 9 0.30 30.52 -1.52
N LEU A 10 0.09 29.23 -1.23
CA LEU A 10 -0.31 28.22 -2.23
C LEU A 10 -1.68 28.53 -2.82
N ILE A 11 -2.66 28.92 -1.99
CA ILE A 11 -3.99 29.31 -2.44
C ILE A 11 -3.92 30.57 -3.31
N ALA A 12 -3.11 31.58 -2.93
CA ALA A 12 -2.94 32.80 -3.72
C ALA A 12 -2.31 32.51 -5.11
N ILE A 13 -1.36 31.59 -5.20
CA ILE A 13 -0.75 31.17 -6.48
C ILE A 13 -1.79 30.45 -7.36
N LEU A 14 -2.60 29.58 -6.79
CA LEU A 14 -3.68 28.87 -7.49
C LEU A 14 -4.77 29.84 -7.98
N VAL A 15 -5.13 30.82 -7.17
CA VAL A 15 -6.10 31.89 -7.55
C VAL A 15 -5.54 32.76 -8.66
N ALA A 16 -4.27 33.15 -8.59
CA ALA A 16 -3.59 33.94 -9.64
C ALA A 16 -3.51 33.18 -10.97
N TRP A 17 -3.30 31.86 -10.93
CA TRP A 17 -3.30 30.99 -12.10
C TRP A 17 -4.69 30.93 -12.77
N ARG A 18 -5.76 30.84 -11.98
CA ARG A 18 -7.15 30.86 -12.49
C ARG A 18 -7.51 32.20 -13.13
N PHE A 19 -7.07 33.30 -12.51
CA PHE A 19 -7.25 34.66 -13.09
C PHE A 19 -6.54 34.81 -14.44
N LYS A 20 -5.34 34.24 -14.60
CA LYS A 20 -4.59 34.25 -15.85
C LYS A 20 -5.29 33.41 -16.93
N LYS A 21 -5.85 32.23 -16.56
CA LYS A 21 -6.64 31.36 -17.47
C LYS A 21 -7.89 32.08 -17.99
N ASN A 22 -8.65 32.73 -17.10
CA ASN A 22 -9.88 33.44 -17.48
C ASN A 22 -9.62 34.72 -18.32
N ASN A 23 -8.46 35.39 -18.14
CA ASN A 23 -8.12 36.59 -18.94
C ASN A 23 -7.60 36.28 -20.34
N VAL A 24 -7.05 35.10 -20.57
CA VAL A 24 -6.63 34.67 -21.94
C VAL A 24 -7.86 34.41 -22.81
N ASP A 25 -8.99 33.97 -22.23
CA ASP A 25 -10.21 33.67 -22.96
C ASP A 25 -11.05 34.94 -23.32
N HIS A 26 -10.74 36.11 -22.75
CA HIS A 26 -11.51 37.34 -23.01
C HIS A 26 -10.98 38.24 -24.14
N HIS A 27 -9.78 37.99 -24.71
CA HIS A 27 -9.22 38.83 -25.78
C HIS A 27 -9.44 38.32 -27.22
N GLY A 28 -10.20 37.24 -27.41
CA GLY A 28 -10.47 36.63 -28.74
C GLY A 28 -11.88 36.82 -29.27
N ARG A 29 -12.53 37.98 -29.06
CA ARG A 29 -13.89 38.22 -29.62
C ARG A 29 -13.83 39.20 -30.83
N HIS A 30 -13.65 38.63 -32.02
CA HIS A 30 -14.40 39.07 -33.22
C HIS A 30 -14.28 37.99 -34.32
N GLY A 31 -15.40 37.37 -34.69
CA GLY A 31 -15.48 36.54 -35.86
C GLY A 31 -16.12 35.17 -35.63
N GLY A 32 -17.37 35.02 -36.14
CA GLY A 32 -18.02 33.75 -36.52
C GLY A 32 -18.24 32.74 -35.36
N LYS A 33 -19.51 32.47 -35.06
CA LYS A 33 -19.95 31.37 -34.19
C LYS A 33 -19.61 29.99 -34.77
N THR A 34 -18.35 29.65 -34.84
CA THR A 34 -17.94 28.26 -35.00
C THR A 34 -17.86 27.65 -33.58
N LEU A 35 -18.68 26.59 -33.34
CA LEU A 35 -18.60 25.79 -32.15
C LEU A 35 -17.11 25.45 -31.91
N PRO A 36 -16.57 25.62 -30.69
CA PRO A 36 -15.20 25.26 -30.42
C PRO A 36 -14.96 23.81 -30.84
N ALA A 37 -13.86 23.56 -31.53
CA ALA A 37 -13.52 22.26 -32.12
C ALA A 37 -13.68 21.08 -31.16
N ARG A 38 -13.52 21.33 -29.86
CA ARG A 38 -13.76 20.36 -28.76
C ARG A 38 -15.24 19.95 -28.65
N LEU A 39 -16.19 20.87 -28.86
CA LEU A 39 -17.61 20.56 -28.81
C LEU A 39 -18.06 19.76 -30.04
N THR A 40 -17.44 19.99 -31.18
CA THR A 40 -17.70 19.26 -32.41
C THR A 40 -17.22 17.80 -32.34
N VAL A 41 -16.12 17.55 -31.62
CA VAL A 41 -15.64 16.19 -31.35
C VAL A 41 -16.56 15.49 -30.33
N MET A 42 -17.08 16.21 -29.32
CA MET A 42 -18.04 15.65 -28.35
C MET A 42 -19.36 15.20 -28.99
N LEU A 43 -19.82 15.86 -30.08
CA LEU A 43 -21.06 15.50 -30.78
C LEU A 43 -20.91 14.27 -31.69
N LYS A 44 -19.68 13.82 -31.99
CA LYS A 44 -19.42 12.66 -32.87
C LYS A 44 -19.50 11.29 -32.18
N GLU A 45 -19.37 11.23 -30.84
CA GLU A 45 -19.42 9.97 -30.11
C GLU A 45 -20.23 10.05 -28.79
N PRO A 46 -21.53 10.41 -28.85
CA PRO A 46 -22.31 10.69 -27.64
C PRO A 46 -22.50 9.45 -26.72
N MET A 47 -22.51 8.26 -27.30
CA MET A 47 -22.80 7.02 -26.59
C MET A 47 -21.69 6.65 -25.56
N TRP A 48 -20.42 6.70 -25.98
CA TRP A 48 -19.29 6.33 -25.11
C TRP A 48 -19.04 7.37 -24.01
N GLN A 49 -19.27 8.65 -24.30
CA GLN A 49 -19.14 9.72 -23.30
C GLN A 49 -20.23 9.60 -22.23
N PHE A 50 -21.46 9.26 -22.63
CA PHE A 50 -22.56 9.03 -21.72
C PHE A 50 -22.32 7.78 -20.86
N ALA A 51 -21.81 6.71 -21.45
CA ALA A 51 -21.39 5.51 -20.73
C ALA A 51 -20.27 5.80 -19.72
N ASP A 52 -19.23 6.55 -20.12
CA ASP A 52 -18.14 6.97 -19.23
C ASP A 52 -18.64 7.77 -18.02
N LEU A 53 -19.54 8.72 -18.27
CA LEU A 53 -20.16 9.53 -17.21
C LEU A 53 -20.91 8.67 -16.19
N ILE A 54 -21.77 7.76 -16.65
CA ILE A 54 -22.56 6.88 -15.78
C ILE A 54 -21.65 5.95 -14.98
N LEU A 55 -20.68 5.30 -15.64
CA LEU A 55 -19.79 4.34 -15.01
C LEU A 55 -18.91 5.02 -13.94
N ARG A 56 -18.35 6.20 -14.23
CA ARG A 56 -17.57 6.97 -13.26
C ARG A 56 -18.42 7.43 -12.08
N SER A 57 -19.61 7.97 -12.33
CA SER A 57 -20.52 8.41 -11.27
C SER A 57 -20.91 7.27 -10.33
N ALA A 58 -21.25 6.10 -10.90
CA ALA A 58 -21.56 4.90 -10.12
C ALA A 58 -20.36 4.45 -9.28
N THR A 59 -19.15 4.45 -9.87
CA THR A 59 -17.93 4.05 -9.16
C THR A 59 -17.59 5.02 -8.02
N VAL A 60 -17.66 6.32 -8.26
CA VAL A 60 -17.42 7.36 -7.25
C VAL A 60 -18.39 7.21 -6.09
N THR A 61 -19.69 7.05 -6.38
CA THR A 61 -20.72 6.85 -5.35
C THR A 61 -20.44 5.61 -4.51
N LEU A 62 -20.08 4.49 -5.13
CA LEU A 62 -19.74 3.26 -4.42
C LEU A 62 -18.47 3.39 -3.57
N LEU A 63 -17.43 4.07 -4.09
CA LEU A 63 -16.20 4.33 -3.34
C LEU A 63 -16.44 5.20 -2.10
N LEU A 64 -17.22 6.27 -2.23
CA LEU A 64 -17.59 7.13 -1.12
C LEU A 64 -18.43 6.37 -0.08
N PHE A 65 -19.37 5.55 -0.53
CA PHE A 65 -20.15 4.67 0.35
C PHE A 65 -19.23 3.69 1.11
N LEU A 66 -18.27 3.06 0.42
CA LEU A 66 -17.28 2.18 1.06
C LEU A 66 -16.41 2.93 2.07
N ALA A 67 -15.99 4.16 1.77
CA ALA A 67 -15.22 4.99 2.68
C ALA A 67 -15.98 5.27 3.97
N VAL A 68 -17.26 5.63 3.87
CA VAL A 68 -18.14 5.83 5.03
C VAL A 68 -18.31 4.52 5.82
N LEU A 69 -18.54 3.40 5.12
CA LEU A 69 -18.76 2.10 5.75
C LEU A 69 -17.53 1.63 6.53
N LEU A 70 -16.32 1.78 5.96
CA LEU A 70 -15.06 1.44 6.61
C LEU A 70 -14.83 2.27 7.88
N THR A 71 -15.06 3.59 7.81
CA THR A 71 -14.87 4.49 8.96
C THR A 71 -15.92 4.30 10.04
N ALA A 72 -17.17 3.99 9.67
CA ALA A 72 -18.25 3.77 10.63
C ALA A 72 -18.09 2.46 11.40
N ARG A 73 -17.60 1.40 10.74
CA ARG A 73 -17.53 0.05 11.31
C ARG A 73 -16.32 -0.17 12.20
N GLU A 74 -15.15 0.34 11.82
CA GLU A 74 -13.86 0.09 12.48
C GLU A 74 -13.15 1.39 12.87
N ARG A 75 -13.79 2.22 13.71
CA ARG A 75 -13.33 3.57 14.07
C ARG A 75 -11.89 3.62 14.65
N GLY A 76 -11.36 2.52 15.20
CA GLY A 76 -10.02 2.45 15.80
C GLY A 76 -8.92 1.90 14.88
N SER A 77 -9.26 1.30 13.75
CA SER A 77 -8.36 0.53 12.90
C SER A 77 -7.66 1.40 11.87
N TRP A 78 -6.33 1.41 11.85
CA TRP A 78 -5.54 2.08 10.81
C TRP A 78 -5.85 1.59 9.39
N PRO A 79 -5.95 0.26 9.13
CA PRO A 79 -6.32 -0.23 7.81
C PRO A 79 -7.65 0.30 7.30
N ALA A 80 -8.66 0.42 8.18
CA ALA A 80 -9.97 0.94 7.79
C ALA A 80 -9.92 2.43 7.42
N ARG A 81 -9.25 3.25 8.24
CA ARG A 81 -9.08 4.70 7.97
C ARG A 81 -8.31 4.95 6.68
N LEU A 82 -7.22 4.22 6.47
CA LEU A 82 -6.39 4.36 5.27
C LEU A 82 -7.05 3.74 4.03
N GLY A 83 -7.85 2.70 4.20
CA GLY A 83 -8.71 2.16 3.13
C GLY A 83 -9.78 3.17 2.70
N ALA A 84 -10.39 3.87 3.65
CA ALA A 84 -11.33 4.95 3.36
C ALA A 84 -10.63 6.13 2.64
N LEU A 85 -9.45 6.52 3.09
CA LEU A 85 -8.63 7.54 2.43
C LEU A 85 -8.30 7.13 0.98
N LEU A 86 -7.87 5.88 0.77
CA LEU A 86 -7.61 5.35 -0.57
C LEU A 86 -8.86 5.40 -1.45
N ALA A 87 -10.03 5.01 -0.92
CA ALA A 87 -11.28 5.08 -1.67
C ALA A 87 -11.63 6.52 -2.08
N VAL A 88 -11.42 7.51 -1.20
CA VAL A 88 -11.62 8.93 -1.50
C VAL A 88 -10.63 9.42 -2.55
N THR A 89 -9.33 9.09 -2.45
CA THR A 89 -8.33 9.52 -3.44
C THR A 89 -8.59 8.90 -4.82
N VAL A 90 -9.03 7.63 -4.89
CA VAL A 90 -9.45 7.00 -6.15
C VAL A 90 -10.71 7.67 -6.72
N ALA A 91 -11.68 8.05 -5.88
CA ALA A 91 -12.84 8.82 -6.32
C ALA A 91 -12.42 10.18 -6.91
N CYS A 92 -11.48 10.89 -6.26
CA CYS A 92 -10.90 12.13 -6.80
C CYS A 92 -10.23 11.89 -8.16
N HIS A 93 -9.49 10.79 -8.31
CA HIS A 93 -8.84 10.43 -9.58
C HIS A 93 -9.88 10.19 -10.72
N LEU A 94 -11.02 9.58 -10.41
CA LEU A 94 -12.08 9.37 -11.38
C LEU A 94 -12.82 10.66 -11.77
N ILE A 95 -12.83 11.67 -10.89
CA ILE A 95 -13.44 12.99 -11.15
C ILE A 95 -12.47 13.91 -11.92
N CYS A 96 -11.16 13.71 -11.77
CA CYS A 96 -10.12 14.59 -12.32
C CYS A 96 -10.29 14.90 -13.85
N PRO A 97 -10.66 13.96 -14.73
CA PRO A 97 -10.95 14.26 -16.14
C PRO A 97 -12.06 15.27 -16.35
N TRP A 98 -13.07 15.34 -15.47
CA TRP A 98 -14.16 16.30 -15.56
C TRP A 98 -13.72 17.72 -15.21
N ILE A 99 -12.78 17.84 -14.25
CA ILE A 99 -12.16 19.14 -13.93
C ILE A 99 -11.40 19.66 -15.16
N ALA A 100 -10.72 18.78 -15.88
CA ALA A 100 -10.02 19.12 -17.13
C ALA A 100 -10.97 19.55 -18.27
N LEU A 101 -12.26 19.20 -18.21
CA LEU A 101 -13.31 19.60 -19.15
C LEU A 101 -14.03 20.90 -18.76
N ASP A 102 -13.46 21.67 -17.79
CA ASP A 102 -14.00 22.93 -17.26
C ASP A 102 -15.38 22.78 -16.58
N VAL A 103 -15.70 21.57 -16.06
CA VAL A 103 -16.84 21.38 -15.17
C VAL A 103 -16.55 22.12 -13.87
N ASN A 104 -17.29 23.16 -13.59
CA ASN A 104 -17.08 23.98 -12.40
C ASN A 104 -17.59 23.26 -11.15
N LEU A 105 -16.66 22.69 -10.39
CA LEU A 105 -16.91 22.04 -9.10
C LEU A 105 -16.75 23.03 -7.90
N GLY A 106 -16.46 24.30 -8.20
CA GLY A 106 -16.26 25.32 -7.19
C GLY A 106 -15.09 24.99 -6.27
N ILE A 107 -15.30 25.11 -4.96
CA ILE A 107 -14.23 24.85 -3.95
C ILE A 107 -13.76 23.40 -3.92
N LEU A 108 -14.55 22.44 -4.44
CA LEU A 108 -14.21 21.02 -4.46
C LEU A 108 -13.16 20.66 -5.52
N GLU A 109 -12.85 21.56 -6.46
CA GLU A 109 -11.79 21.33 -7.46
C GLU A 109 -10.42 21.08 -6.83
N TYR A 110 -10.07 21.87 -5.81
CA TYR A 110 -8.76 21.76 -5.16
C TYR A 110 -8.54 20.42 -4.46
N PRO A 111 -9.41 19.98 -3.53
CA PRO A 111 -9.25 18.68 -2.88
C PRO A 111 -9.37 17.52 -3.87
N ALA A 112 -10.19 17.63 -4.91
CA ALA A 112 -10.27 16.61 -5.95
C ALA A 112 -8.98 16.52 -6.76
N PHE A 113 -8.36 17.65 -7.09
CA PHE A 113 -7.09 17.71 -7.79
C PHE A 113 -5.96 17.07 -6.96
N PHE A 114 -5.72 17.52 -5.73
CA PHE A 114 -4.69 16.94 -4.86
C PHE A 114 -4.99 15.46 -4.54
N GLY A 115 -6.23 15.10 -4.29
CA GLY A 115 -6.63 13.72 -4.07
C GLY A 115 -6.35 12.81 -5.27
N CYS A 116 -6.43 13.32 -6.49
CA CYS A 116 -6.15 12.58 -7.71
C CYS A 116 -4.71 12.06 -7.76
N PHE A 117 -3.73 12.87 -7.38
CA PHE A 117 -2.31 12.49 -7.42
C PHE A 117 -1.86 11.76 -6.15
N ALA A 118 -2.60 11.86 -5.05
CA ALA A 118 -2.29 11.16 -3.79
C ALA A 118 -2.50 9.64 -3.85
N VAL A 119 -3.16 9.09 -4.88
CA VAL A 119 -3.50 7.65 -4.99
C VAL A 119 -2.30 6.72 -4.75
N PRO A 120 -1.10 6.91 -5.36
CA PRO A 120 0.03 6.01 -5.13
C PRO A 120 0.51 6.01 -3.68
N VAL A 121 0.51 7.17 -3.02
CA VAL A 121 0.91 7.32 -1.62
C VAL A 121 -0.13 6.70 -0.70
N ALA A 122 -1.41 6.98 -0.93
CA ALA A 122 -2.51 6.38 -0.16
C ALA A 122 -2.48 4.84 -0.26
N PHE A 123 -2.21 4.30 -1.44
CA PHE A 123 -2.07 2.87 -1.65
C PHE A 123 -0.85 2.28 -0.92
N TRP A 124 0.29 2.98 -0.94
CA TRP A 124 1.49 2.58 -0.23
C TRP A 124 1.28 2.52 1.28
N VAL A 125 0.72 3.59 1.87
CA VAL A 125 0.47 3.67 3.31
C VAL A 125 -0.61 2.66 3.74
N PHE A 126 -1.67 2.50 2.93
CA PHE A 126 -2.70 1.48 3.15
C PHE A 126 -2.13 0.07 3.14
N SER A 127 -1.30 -0.28 2.14
CA SER A 127 -0.66 -1.60 2.06
C SER A 127 0.19 -1.90 3.29
N ARG A 128 0.97 -0.91 3.76
CA ARG A 128 1.76 -1.03 5.00
C ARG A 128 0.87 -1.28 6.22
N ALA A 129 -0.25 -0.59 6.33
CA ALA A 129 -1.18 -0.75 7.46
C ALA A 129 -1.88 -2.12 7.46
N VAL A 130 -2.21 -2.66 6.28
CA VAL A 130 -2.84 -3.98 6.15
C VAL A 130 -1.88 -5.11 6.48
N PHE A 131 -0.60 -4.97 6.09
CA PHE A 131 0.38 -6.07 6.18
C PHE A 131 1.36 -5.95 7.34
N ASN A 132 1.38 -4.83 8.06
CA ASN A 132 2.21 -4.63 9.25
C ASN A 132 1.35 -4.43 10.49
N GLU A 133 1.42 -5.35 11.44
CA GLU A 133 0.63 -5.29 12.68
C GLU A 133 1.03 -4.12 13.60
N LYS A 134 2.31 -3.70 13.54
CA LYS A 134 2.84 -2.56 14.30
C LYS A 134 2.94 -1.31 13.43
N PHE A 135 1.89 -1.04 12.65
CA PHE A 135 1.86 0.11 11.76
C PHE A 135 1.90 1.43 12.53
N SER A 136 2.77 2.33 12.09
CA SER A 136 2.80 3.74 12.49
C SER A 136 3.08 4.62 11.29
N LEU A 137 2.49 5.82 11.27
CA LEU A 137 2.82 6.83 10.29
C LEU A 137 4.25 7.34 10.53
N GLN A 138 5.00 7.51 9.46
CA GLN A 138 6.39 7.97 9.48
C GLN A 138 6.53 9.29 8.70
N ILE A 139 7.58 10.06 9.02
CA ILE A 139 7.90 11.28 8.28
C ILE A 139 8.12 11.01 6.78
N THR A 140 8.62 9.82 6.45
CA THR A 140 8.78 9.35 5.07
C THR A 140 7.48 9.29 4.29
N ASP A 141 6.33 9.04 4.96
CA ASP A 141 5.01 9.00 4.32
C ASP A 141 4.60 10.41 3.86
N GLY A 142 4.85 11.42 4.71
CA GLY A 142 4.63 12.82 4.36
C GLY A 142 5.59 13.32 3.28
N ALA A 143 6.87 12.94 3.33
CA ALA A 143 7.84 13.28 2.32
C ALA A 143 7.49 12.70 0.94
N ALA A 144 7.04 11.44 0.90
CA ALA A 144 6.59 10.81 -0.34
C ALA A 144 5.37 11.53 -0.94
N LEU A 145 4.41 11.93 -0.11
CA LEU A 145 3.26 12.73 -0.54
C LEU A 145 3.72 14.07 -1.15
N LEU A 146 4.59 14.79 -0.47
CA LEU A 146 5.09 16.08 -0.96
C LEU A 146 5.83 15.94 -2.30
N ILE A 147 6.63 14.90 -2.48
CA ILE A 147 7.37 14.66 -3.73
C ILE A 147 6.40 14.37 -4.88
N VAL A 148 5.40 13.52 -4.66
CA VAL A 148 4.42 13.16 -5.69
C VAL A 148 3.57 14.37 -6.05
N GLU A 149 3.08 15.12 -5.07
CA GLU A 149 2.27 16.32 -5.28
C GLU A 149 3.08 17.46 -5.96
N ALA A 150 4.34 17.65 -5.60
CA ALA A 150 5.20 18.61 -6.27
C ALA A 150 5.43 18.26 -7.75
N ALA A 151 5.65 16.98 -8.05
CA ALA A 151 5.78 16.49 -9.43
C ALA A 151 4.47 16.69 -10.22
N ALA A 152 3.33 16.39 -9.61
CA ALA A 152 2.01 16.59 -10.20
C ALA A 152 1.71 18.07 -10.45
N PHE A 153 2.00 18.94 -9.49
CA PHE A 153 1.85 20.39 -9.63
C PHE A 153 2.73 20.95 -10.74
N THR A 154 4.01 20.51 -10.81
CA THR A 154 4.94 20.90 -11.88
C THR A 154 4.42 20.49 -13.25
N ARG A 155 3.88 19.27 -13.36
CA ARG A 155 3.26 18.76 -14.60
C ARG A 155 2.05 19.59 -15.01
N LEU A 156 1.20 19.96 -14.08
CA LEU A 156 0.03 20.81 -14.35
C LEU A 156 0.44 22.19 -14.84
N TRP A 157 1.49 22.76 -14.24
CA TRP A 157 1.95 24.11 -14.57
C TRP A 157 2.71 24.17 -15.91
N LEU A 158 3.56 23.19 -16.19
CA LEU A 158 4.36 23.12 -17.43
C LEU A 158 3.59 22.51 -18.62
N GLY A 159 2.59 21.66 -18.34
CA GLY A 159 1.87 20.92 -19.39
C GLY A 159 1.30 21.77 -20.52
N PRO A 160 0.55 22.84 -20.23
CA PRO A 160 0.02 23.73 -21.26
C PRO A 160 1.10 24.40 -22.09
N ALA A 161 2.16 24.91 -21.42
CA ALA A 161 3.27 25.59 -22.09
C ALA A 161 4.08 24.66 -23.02
N ILE A 162 4.21 23.38 -22.65
CA ILE A 162 4.86 22.36 -23.49
C ILE A 162 3.97 21.97 -24.66
N ALA A 163 2.65 21.84 -24.45
CA ALA A 163 1.70 21.51 -25.48
C ALA A 163 1.60 22.62 -26.55
N GLU A 164 1.73 23.87 -26.14
CA GLU A 164 1.75 25.04 -27.03
C GLU A 164 3.14 25.31 -27.66
N GLY A 165 4.17 24.54 -27.29
CA GLY A 165 5.54 24.73 -27.76
C GLY A 165 6.22 26.02 -27.24
N SER A 166 5.62 26.67 -26.24
CA SER A 166 6.12 27.90 -25.63
C SER A 166 7.12 27.66 -24.48
N ALA A 167 7.17 26.44 -23.93
CA ALA A 167 8.11 26.10 -22.88
C ALA A 167 9.48 25.66 -23.43
N PRO A 168 10.59 26.10 -22.86
CA PRO A 168 11.93 25.69 -23.24
C PRO A 168 12.32 24.30 -22.71
N VAL A 169 11.33 23.43 -22.44
CA VAL A 169 11.51 22.13 -21.75
C VAL A 169 11.10 20.99 -22.69
N PRO A 170 11.97 19.97 -22.89
CA PRO A 170 11.63 18.84 -23.73
C PRO A 170 10.42 18.06 -23.22
N PRO A 171 9.53 17.54 -24.11
CA PRO A 171 8.34 16.77 -23.72
C PRO A 171 8.63 15.54 -22.83
N ILE A 172 9.84 14.98 -22.92
CA ILE A 172 10.26 13.83 -22.08
C ILE A 172 10.20 14.13 -20.59
N VAL A 173 10.36 15.41 -20.20
CA VAL A 173 10.28 15.83 -18.79
C VAL A 173 8.91 15.53 -18.20
N MET A 174 7.83 15.57 -19.00
CA MET A 174 6.48 15.19 -18.57
C MET A 174 6.39 13.72 -18.13
N GLY A 175 7.10 12.84 -18.84
CA GLY A 175 7.20 11.42 -18.44
C GLY A 175 8.04 11.25 -17.17
N LEU A 176 9.14 12.01 -17.03
CA LEU A 176 10.00 11.93 -15.86
C LEU A 176 9.29 12.37 -14.56
N LEU A 177 8.34 13.30 -14.64
CA LEU A 177 7.56 13.74 -13.49
C LEU A 177 6.59 12.65 -12.95
N GLN A 178 6.38 11.57 -13.68
CA GLN A 178 5.59 10.41 -13.21
C GLN A 178 6.44 9.38 -12.45
N LEU A 179 7.77 9.43 -12.59
CA LEU A 179 8.66 8.44 -11.97
C LEU A 179 8.48 8.29 -10.46
N PRO A 180 8.28 9.34 -9.64
CA PRO A 180 8.06 9.17 -8.20
C PRO A 180 6.83 8.31 -7.89
N ALA A 181 5.72 8.51 -8.58
CA ALA A 181 4.51 7.72 -8.41
C ALA A 181 4.73 6.25 -8.82
N LEU A 182 5.40 6.03 -9.96
CA LEU A 182 5.74 4.69 -10.44
C LEU A 182 6.68 3.95 -9.49
N MET A 183 7.72 4.62 -8.99
CA MET A 183 8.64 4.04 -8.01
C MET A 183 7.90 3.60 -6.74
N LEU A 184 6.98 4.41 -6.23
CA LEU A 184 6.17 4.05 -5.07
C LEU A 184 5.37 2.77 -5.32
N ILE A 185 4.75 2.64 -6.48
CA ILE A 185 3.97 1.46 -6.85
C ILE A 185 4.86 0.21 -6.92
N VAL A 186 6.03 0.31 -7.55
CA VAL A 186 7.01 -0.79 -7.59
C VAL A 186 7.42 -1.18 -6.17
N VAL A 187 7.71 -0.21 -5.30
CA VAL A 187 8.04 -0.48 -3.89
C VAL A 187 6.91 -1.22 -3.19
N VAL A 188 5.65 -0.82 -3.39
CA VAL A 188 4.48 -1.53 -2.82
C VAL A 188 4.43 -2.96 -3.30
N LEU A 189 4.53 -3.18 -4.62
CA LEU A 189 4.48 -4.53 -5.20
C LEU A 189 5.60 -5.42 -4.67
N MET A 190 6.82 -4.88 -4.55
CA MET A 190 7.95 -5.60 -3.95
C MET A 190 7.73 -5.93 -2.47
N GLN A 191 7.21 -4.99 -1.67
CA GLN A 191 6.90 -5.20 -0.25
C GLN A 191 5.82 -6.28 -0.07
N VAL A 192 4.75 -6.22 -0.87
CA VAL A 192 3.67 -7.21 -0.80
C VAL A 192 4.17 -8.58 -1.23
N TRP A 193 4.99 -8.65 -2.30
CA TRP A 193 5.59 -9.89 -2.77
C TRP A 193 6.52 -10.52 -1.74
N SER A 194 7.46 -9.75 -1.19
CA SER A 194 8.42 -10.25 -0.20
C SER A 194 7.76 -10.76 1.08
N GLY A 195 6.62 -10.19 1.47
CA GLY A 195 5.86 -10.61 2.65
C GLY A 195 5.06 -11.89 2.47
N MET A 196 4.84 -12.38 1.22
CA MET A 196 4.02 -13.58 0.98
C MET A 196 4.63 -14.86 1.54
N ALA A 197 5.96 -14.97 1.53
CA ALA A 197 6.65 -16.17 1.99
C ALA A 197 6.54 -16.41 3.49
N ALA A 198 6.45 -15.33 4.28
CA ALA A 198 6.44 -15.38 5.73
C ALA A 198 5.02 -15.30 6.35
N ASP A 199 4.01 -14.88 5.62
CA ASP A 199 2.65 -14.73 6.12
C ASP A 199 1.96 -16.08 6.28
N LEU A 200 1.46 -16.38 7.49
CA LEU A 200 0.78 -17.63 7.83
C LEU A 200 -0.74 -17.54 7.68
N VAL A 201 -1.28 -16.32 7.59
CA VAL A 201 -2.72 -16.10 7.51
C VAL A 201 -3.21 -16.26 6.07
N GLU A 202 -3.94 -17.35 5.77
CA GLU A 202 -4.44 -17.69 4.43
C GLU A 202 -5.24 -16.55 3.78
N LYS A 203 -6.09 -15.88 4.58
CA LYS A 203 -6.88 -14.72 4.11
C LYS A 203 -5.99 -13.55 3.67
N ARG A 204 -4.88 -13.28 4.39
CA ARG A 204 -3.89 -12.24 4.03
C ARG A 204 -3.10 -12.63 2.78
N LEU A 205 -2.69 -13.89 2.66
CA LEU A 205 -2.00 -14.41 1.47
C LEU A 205 -2.84 -14.25 0.21
N ARG A 206 -4.13 -14.56 0.30
CA ARG A 206 -5.07 -14.37 -0.81
C ARG A 206 -5.17 -12.89 -1.18
N LEU A 207 -5.34 -12.01 -0.19
CA LEU A 207 -5.39 -10.56 -0.41
C LEU A 207 -4.10 -10.03 -1.04
N ARG A 208 -2.92 -10.48 -0.55
CA ARG A 208 -1.62 -10.09 -1.13
C ARG A 208 -1.50 -10.49 -2.60
N ARG A 209 -1.85 -11.74 -2.95
CA ARG A 209 -1.84 -12.20 -4.34
C ARG A 209 -2.73 -11.36 -5.23
N ILE A 210 -3.95 -11.09 -4.79
CA ILE A 210 -4.93 -10.29 -5.53
C ILE A 210 -4.42 -8.85 -5.71
N LEU A 211 -3.88 -8.22 -4.67
CA LEU A 211 -3.33 -6.87 -4.76
C LEU A 211 -2.15 -6.80 -5.74
N VAL A 212 -1.19 -7.74 -5.65
CA VAL A 212 -0.03 -7.75 -6.56
C VAL A 212 -0.45 -7.96 -8.01
N THR A 213 -1.28 -8.98 -8.27
CA THR A 213 -1.68 -9.30 -9.65
C THR A 213 -2.66 -8.27 -10.19
N GLY A 214 -3.71 -7.91 -9.44
CA GLY A 214 -4.77 -7.01 -9.89
C GLY A 214 -4.27 -5.57 -10.04
N VAL A 215 -3.63 -5.04 -9.03
CA VAL A 215 -3.12 -3.65 -9.05
C VAL A 215 -1.95 -3.52 -10.01
N GLY A 216 -1.01 -4.48 -10.01
CA GLY A 216 0.13 -4.47 -10.93
C GLY A 216 -0.32 -4.49 -12.39
N PHE A 217 -1.27 -5.35 -12.73
CA PHE A 217 -1.86 -5.42 -14.08
C PHE A 217 -2.59 -4.14 -14.45
N TYR A 218 -3.45 -3.63 -13.55
CA TYR A 218 -4.18 -2.38 -13.78
C TYR A 218 -3.23 -1.20 -14.04
N ILE A 219 -2.20 -1.03 -13.22
CA ILE A 219 -1.24 0.07 -13.36
C ILE A 219 -0.46 -0.06 -14.68
N THR A 220 -0.06 -1.28 -15.04
CA THR A 220 0.63 -1.52 -16.32
C THR A 220 -0.23 -1.06 -17.49
N ILE A 221 -1.54 -1.34 -17.47
CA ILE A 221 -2.47 -0.86 -18.50
C ILE A 221 -2.54 0.66 -18.50
N VAL A 222 -2.74 1.29 -17.33
CA VAL A 222 -2.83 2.77 -17.24
C VAL A 222 -1.58 3.43 -17.79
N ILE A 223 -0.38 2.95 -17.43
CA ILE A 223 0.89 3.48 -17.94
C ILE A 223 1.01 3.28 -19.45
N ALA A 224 0.69 2.09 -19.95
CA ALA A 224 0.76 1.79 -21.37
C ALA A 224 -0.17 2.72 -22.19
N VAL A 225 -1.36 2.96 -21.69
CA VAL A 225 -2.31 3.92 -22.29
C VAL A 225 -1.75 5.33 -22.26
N GLU A 226 -1.26 5.80 -21.12
CA GLU A 226 -0.74 7.16 -20.97
C GLU A 226 0.48 7.43 -21.86
N ILE A 227 1.39 6.47 -21.97
CA ILE A 227 2.55 6.54 -22.89
C ILE A 227 2.08 6.55 -24.34
N SER A 228 1.10 5.71 -24.70
CA SER A 228 0.60 5.59 -26.08
C SER A 228 -0.05 6.88 -26.57
N PHE A 229 -0.78 7.56 -25.71
CA PHE A 229 -1.47 8.81 -26.06
C PHE A 229 -0.64 10.07 -25.82
N ARG A 230 0.57 9.97 -25.25
CA ARG A 230 1.53 11.08 -25.06
C ARG A 230 0.89 12.33 -24.44
N GLY A 231 -0.04 12.17 -23.51
CA GLY A 231 -0.76 13.27 -22.86
C GLY A 231 -1.93 13.84 -23.67
N GLN A 232 -2.21 13.29 -24.84
CA GLN A 232 -3.43 13.60 -25.57
C GLN A 232 -4.65 12.91 -24.93
N PRO A 233 -5.85 13.48 -25.03
CA PRO A 233 -7.04 12.82 -24.51
C PRO A 233 -7.26 11.48 -25.20
N ALA A 234 -7.39 10.42 -24.40
CA ALA A 234 -7.72 9.09 -24.92
C ALA A 234 -9.10 9.08 -25.59
N PRO A 235 -9.33 8.21 -26.59
CA PRO A 235 -10.64 8.03 -27.20
C PRO A 235 -11.71 7.71 -26.14
N SER A 236 -12.93 8.20 -26.34
CA SER A 236 -14.03 8.07 -25.38
C SER A 236 -14.38 6.62 -25.04
N TRP A 237 -14.26 5.68 -25.99
CA TRP A 237 -14.45 4.25 -25.73
C TRP A 237 -13.40 3.68 -24.76
N LEU A 238 -12.15 4.15 -24.83
CA LEU A 238 -11.08 3.70 -23.92
C LEU A 238 -11.29 4.27 -22.51
N SER A 239 -11.73 5.53 -22.42
CA SER A 239 -12.14 6.16 -21.16
C SER A 239 -13.28 5.39 -20.49
N ALA A 240 -14.33 5.05 -21.24
CA ALA A 240 -15.46 4.26 -20.76
C ALA A 240 -15.04 2.85 -20.32
N THR A 241 -14.13 2.20 -21.08
CA THR A 241 -13.57 0.89 -20.70
C THR A 241 -12.80 0.96 -19.38
N HIS A 242 -11.99 2.01 -19.18
CA HIS A 242 -11.29 2.26 -17.91
C HIS A 242 -12.29 2.44 -16.75
N ALA A 243 -13.35 3.23 -16.95
CA ALA A 243 -14.39 3.44 -15.95
C ALA A 243 -15.14 2.13 -15.61
N ALA A 244 -15.43 1.30 -16.61
CA ALA A 244 -16.06 -0.02 -16.42
C ALA A 244 -15.16 -0.96 -15.61
N LEU A 245 -13.85 -0.98 -15.88
CA LEU A 245 -12.89 -1.77 -15.14
C LEU A 245 -12.78 -1.28 -13.68
N ALA A 246 -12.74 0.03 -13.46
CA ALA A 246 -12.72 0.62 -12.13
C ALA A 246 -13.99 0.25 -11.33
N LEU A 247 -15.16 0.28 -11.97
CA LEU A 247 -16.42 -0.16 -11.36
C LEU A 247 -16.38 -1.65 -10.99
N ALA A 248 -15.94 -2.51 -11.91
CA ALA A 248 -15.84 -3.94 -11.69
C ALA A 248 -14.93 -4.28 -10.50
N VAL A 249 -13.75 -3.65 -10.43
CA VAL A 249 -12.82 -3.82 -9.30
C VAL A 249 -13.43 -3.32 -8.00
N THR A 250 -14.10 -2.16 -8.02
CA THR A 250 -14.73 -1.60 -6.81
C THR A 250 -15.87 -2.48 -6.30
N VAL A 251 -16.73 -2.98 -7.19
CA VAL A 251 -17.80 -3.93 -6.85
C VAL A 251 -17.20 -5.22 -6.27
N TRP A 252 -16.15 -5.76 -6.91
CA TRP A 252 -15.48 -6.95 -6.42
C TRP A 252 -14.90 -6.75 -5.01
N VAL A 253 -14.23 -5.62 -4.74
CA VAL A 253 -13.74 -5.28 -3.39
C VAL A 253 -14.89 -5.16 -2.41
N ALA A 254 -15.98 -4.49 -2.77
CA ALA A 254 -17.17 -4.35 -1.93
C ALA A 254 -17.77 -5.70 -1.55
N LEU A 255 -17.94 -6.61 -2.51
CA LEU A 255 -18.45 -7.96 -2.27
C LEU A 255 -17.55 -8.77 -1.35
N ASN A 256 -16.22 -8.69 -1.50
CA ASN A 256 -15.28 -9.36 -0.61
C ASN A 256 -15.33 -8.79 0.82
N LEU A 257 -15.45 -7.49 0.99
CA LEU A 257 -15.62 -6.86 2.30
C LEU A 257 -16.94 -7.30 2.97
N LEU A 258 -18.02 -7.38 2.21
CA LEU A 258 -19.32 -7.85 2.72
C LEU A 258 -19.31 -9.33 3.10
N GLN A 259 -18.61 -10.17 2.34
CA GLN A 259 -18.45 -11.61 2.67
C GLN A 259 -17.64 -11.80 3.95
N THR A 260 -16.56 -11.04 4.13
CA THR A 260 -15.78 -11.05 5.37
C THR A 260 -16.61 -10.59 6.56
N ALA A 261 -17.50 -9.62 6.34
CA ALA A 261 -18.44 -9.15 7.35
C ALA A 261 -19.44 -10.23 7.77
N ARG A 262 -19.94 -11.02 6.82
CA ARG A 262 -20.86 -12.16 7.12
C ARG A 262 -20.14 -13.25 7.90
N GLY A 263 -18.88 -13.55 7.58
CA GLY A 263 -18.07 -14.52 8.34
C GLY A 263 -17.93 -14.13 9.82
N VAL A 264 -17.65 -12.84 10.10
CA VAL A 264 -17.58 -12.33 11.48
C VAL A 264 -18.94 -12.39 12.20
N LEU A 265 -20.04 -12.21 11.48
CA LEU A 265 -21.41 -12.34 12.05
C LEU A 265 -21.81 -13.79 12.28
N SER A 266 -21.27 -14.76 11.50
CA SER A 266 -21.46 -16.20 11.76
C SER A 266 -20.58 -16.69 12.92
N ASP A 267 -19.35 -16.20 13.02
CA ASP A 267 -18.46 -16.48 14.16
C ASP A 267 -19.03 -15.90 15.49
N ALA A 268 -19.72 -14.75 15.43
CA ALA A 268 -20.44 -14.18 16.58
C ALA A 268 -21.67 -15.01 17.02
N ARG A 269 -22.13 -15.96 16.21
CA ARG A 269 -23.17 -16.94 16.58
C ARG A 269 -22.62 -18.18 17.29
N GLY A 270 -21.34 -18.19 17.64
CA GLY A 270 -20.75 -19.20 18.51
C GLY A 270 -20.57 -20.58 17.84
N GLU A 271 -20.41 -20.66 16.52
CA GLU A 271 -19.87 -21.88 15.94
C GLU A 271 -18.40 -22.02 16.39
N PRO A 272 -18.06 -23.02 17.20
CA PRO A 272 -16.67 -23.21 17.62
C PRO A 272 -15.83 -23.43 16.37
N SER A 273 -14.71 -22.71 16.29
CA SER A 273 -13.64 -23.07 15.34
C SER A 273 -13.45 -24.60 15.41
N PRO A 274 -13.46 -25.33 14.28
CA PRO A 274 -13.39 -26.78 14.34
C PRO A 274 -12.22 -27.19 15.23
N ALA A 275 -12.51 -28.02 16.23
CA ALA A 275 -11.51 -28.52 17.16
C ALA A 275 -10.28 -29.03 16.38
N PRO A 276 -9.05 -28.81 16.87
CA PRO A 276 -7.85 -29.28 16.20
C PRO A 276 -7.99 -30.78 15.88
N SER A 277 -7.77 -31.18 14.64
CA SER A 277 -7.79 -32.60 14.34
C SER A 277 -6.65 -33.29 15.08
N PRO A 278 -6.80 -34.55 15.51
CA PRO A 278 -5.71 -35.31 16.15
C PRO A 278 -4.43 -35.30 15.33
N ALA A 279 -4.54 -35.28 14.00
CA ALA A 279 -3.42 -35.17 13.07
C ALA A 279 -2.74 -33.78 13.10
N ASP A 280 -3.48 -32.72 13.36
CA ASP A 280 -2.89 -31.38 13.48
C ASP A 280 -2.21 -31.19 14.84
N SER A 281 -2.74 -31.81 15.92
CA SER A 281 -2.09 -31.82 17.23
C SER A 281 -0.79 -32.60 17.20
N ALA A 282 -0.75 -33.77 16.57
CA ALA A 282 0.47 -34.54 16.38
C ALA A 282 1.52 -33.77 15.56
N LEU A 283 1.08 -33.00 14.53
CA LEU A 283 1.98 -32.15 13.74
C LEU A 283 2.52 -31.00 14.60
N ALA A 284 1.70 -30.39 15.46
CA ALA A 284 2.16 -29.34 16.38
C ALA A 284 3.25 -29.86 17.33
N GLU A 285 3.04 -31.04 17.92
CA GLU A 285 4.06 -31.66 18.78
C GLU A 285 5.35 -31.96 18.03
N LYS A 286 5.25 -32.54 16.81
CA LYS A 286 6.40 -32.80 15.92
C LYS A 286 7.17 -31.52 15.62
N LEU A 287 6.45 -30.44 15.32
CA LEU A 287 7.03 -29.12 15.02
C LEU A 287 7.75 -28.54 16.24
N VAL A 288 7.13 -28.55 17.41
CA VAL A 288 7.76 -28.05 18.66
C VAL A 288 9.01 -28.88 18.99
N ARG A 289 8.93 -30.21 18.84
CA ARG A 289 10.09 -31.09 19.04
C ARG A 289 11.24 -30.74 18.09
N SER A 290 10.99 -30.55 16.80
CA SER A 290 11.99 -30.14 15.83
C SER A 290 12.64 -28.80 16.19
N MET A 291 11.86 -27.84 16.71
CA MET A 291 12.39 -26.58 17.16
C MET A 291 13.20 -26.69 18.46
N GLU A 292 12.73 -27.44 19.46
CA GLU A 292 13.38 -27.46 20.79
C GLU A 292 14.53 -28.45 20.87
N GLN A 293 14.39 -29.65 20.30
CA GLN A 293 15.39 -30.72 20.39
C GLN A 293 16.39 -30.67 19.26
N GLU A 294 15.92 -30.59 17.99
CA GLU A 294 16.76 -30.60 16.81
C GLU A 294 17.34 -29.21 16.49
N ARG A 295 16.82 -28.14 17.14
CA ARG A 295 17.22 -26.74 16.94
C ARG A 295 17.16 -26.30 15.49
N THR A 296 16.16 -26.77 14.75
CA THR A 296 15.97 -26.50 13.33
C THR A 296 15.93 -25.00 13.00
N TYR A 297 15.54 -24.15 13.99
CA TYR A 297 15.57 -22.69 13.86
C TYR A 297 16.96 -22.11 13.56
N ARG A 298 18.07 -22.84 13.82
CA ARG A 298 19.44 -22.39 13.50
C ARG A 298 19.76 -22.47 12.01
N THR A 299 18.93 -23.15 11.22
CA THR A 299 19.12 -23.22 9.76
C THR A 299 19.06 -21.81 9.16
N GLU A 300 20.14 -21.42 8.47
CA GLU A 300 20.20 -20.12 7.81
C GLU A 300 19.13 -20.04 6.71
N GLY A 301 18.40 -18.91 6.68
CA GLY A 301 17.37 -18.69 5.67
C GLY A 301 16.21 -19.68 5.72
N LEU A 302 15.92 -20.28 6.88
CA LEU A 302 14.81 -21.20 7.08
C LEU A 302 13.49 -20.57 6.60
N THR A 303 12.83 -21.24 5.66
CA THR A 303 11.50 -20.89 5.16
C THR A 303 10.48 -21.93 5.60
N ILE A 304 9.20 -21.55 5.60
CA ILE A 304 8.14 -22.50 5.94
C ILE A 304 8.11 -23.69 4.97
N ARG A 305 8.45 -23.46 3.69
CA ARG A 305 8.56 -24.53 2.69
C ARG A 305 9.67 -25.51 3.06
N ASN A 306 10.85 -25.01 3.41
CA ASN A 306 11.98 -25.86 3.80
C ASN A 306 11.63 -26.67 5.06
N LEU A 307 11.01 -26.03 6.05
CA LEU A 307 10.57 -26.69 7.27
C LEU A 307 9.50 -27.76 6.99
N ALA A 308 8.55 -27.48 6.11
CA ALA A 308 7.54 -28.45 5.69
C ALA A 308 8.18 -29.68 5.02
N THR A 309 9.16 -29.45 4.14
CA THR A 309 9.93 -30.53 3.50
C THR A 309 10.70 -31.36 4.53
N MET A 310 11.36 -30.73 5.50
CA MET A 310 12.09 -31.43 6.58
C MET A 310 11.17 -32.28 7.44
N LEU A 311 9.95 -31.82 7.67
CA LEU A 311 8.94 -32.54 8.46
C LEU A 311 8.14 -33.56 7.64
N GLY A 312 8.35 -33.64 6.31
CA GLY A 312 7.57 -34.50 5.43
C GLY A 312 6.09 -34.10 5.32
N GLU A 313 5.80 -32.80 5.46
CA GLU A 313 4.45 -32.28 5.52
C GLU A 313 4.17 -31.26 4.42
N GLN A 314 2.91 -30.99 4.16
CA GLN A 314 2.50 -29.98 3.19
C GLN A 314 2.54 -28.58 3.82
N GLU A 315 3.04 -27.61 3.08
CA GLU A 315 3.20 -26.22 3.54
C GLU A 315 1.90 -25.62 4.10
N TYR A 316 0.75 -25.88 3.46
CA TYR A 316 -0.54 -25.31 3.92
C TYR A 316 -0.95 -25.88 5.29
N ARG A 317 -0.68 -27.16 5.58
CA ARG A 317 -0.96 -27.76 6.90
C ARG A 317 -0.10 -27.13 7.97
N LEU A 318 1.20 -26.95 7.68
CA LEU A 318 2.12 -26.30 8.61
C LEU A 318 1.72 -24.86 8.91
N ARG A 319 1.29 -24.11 7.90
CA ARG A 319 0.73 -22.76 8.08
C ARG A 319 -0.48 -22.78 9.02
N ARG A 320 -1.42 -23.69 8.79
CA ARG A 320 -2.62 -23.81 9.61
C ARG A 320 -2.31 -24.16 11.06
N VAL A 321 -1.38 -25.09 11.30
CA VAL A 321 -0.98 -25.50 12.66
C VAL A 321 -0.25 -24.36 13.39
N ILE A 322 0.73 -23.70 12.75
CA ILE A 322 1.47 -22.58 13.37
C ILE A 322 0.54 -21.40 13.68
N ASN A 323 -0.40 -21.09 12.77
CA ASN A 323 -1.33 -19.99 12.98
C ASN A 323 -2.46 -20.35 13.96
N GLY A 324 -3.06 -21.54 13.81
CA GLY A 324 -4.26 -21.91 14.54
C GLY A 324 -4.01 -22.49 15.93
N GLN A 325 -2.88 -23.21 16.16
CA GLN A 325 -2.59 -23.86 17.44
C GLN A 325 -1.47 -23.15 18.23
N LEU A 326 -0.46 -22.59 17.53
CA LEU A 326 0.65 -21.91 18.15
C LEU A 326 0.50 -20.38 18.16
N ASP A 327 -0.60 -19.87 17.60
CA ASP A 327 -1.01 -18.45 17.56
C ASP A 327 0.04 -17.49 16.93
N PHE A 328 0.81 -17.98 15.97
CA PHE A 328 1.71 -17.12 15.21
C PHE A 328 1.11 -16.74 13.86
N ARG A 329 1.07 -15.44 13.56
CA ARG A 329 0.58 -14.91 12.29
C ARG A 329 1.68 -14.81 11.22
N ASN A 330 2.93 -14.84 11.65
CA ASN A 330 4.11 -14.71 10.80
C ASN A 330 5.12 -15.80 11.11
N PHE A 331 5.63 -16.47 10.09
CA PHE A 331 6.60 -17.55 10.24
C PHE A 331 7.94 -17.07 10.82
N ASN A 332 8.37 -15.85 10.43
CA ASN A 332 9.62 -15.31 10.97
C ASN A 332 9.51 -15.06 12.48
N ASP A 333 8.35 -14.61 12.97
CA ASP A 333 8.12 -14.37 14.39
C ASP A 333 8.14 -15.69 15.17
N PHE A 334 7.54 -16.73 14.60
CA PHE A 334 7.61 -18.09 15.16
C PHE A 334 9.06 -18.58 15.27
N VAL A 335 9.86 -18.48 14.23
CA VAL A 335 11.28 -18.90 14.25
C VAL A 335 12.11 -18.00 15.17
N ASN A 336 11.91 -16.69 15.10
CA ASN A 336 12.66 -15.72 15.89
C ASN A 336 12.43 -15.87 17.39
N GLN A 337 11.26 -16.32 17.84
CA GLN A 337 11.02 -16.60 19.25
C GLN A 337 12.06 -17.57 19.82
N TYR A 338 12.36 -18.66 19.12
CA TYR A 338 13.37 -19.65 19.54
C TYR A 338 14.79 -19.07 19.44
N ARG A 339 15.10 -18.38 18.34
CA ARG A 339 16.40 -17.76 18.12
C ARG A 339 16.74 -16.73 19.19
N ILE A 340 15.79 -15.84 19.51
CA ILE A 340 16.02 -14.79 20.51
C ILE A 340 16.07 -15.37 21.92
N ARG A 341 15.25 -16.37 22.25
CA ARG A 341 15.35 -17.07 23.53
C ARG A 341 16.75 -17.68 23.74
N GLU A 342 17.32 -18.28 22.71
CA GLU A 342 18.70 -18.80 22.78
C GLU A 342 19.73 -17.66 22.79
N ALA A 343 19.55 -16.60 22.02
CA ALA A 343 20.42 -15.43 22.05
C ALA A 343 20.51 -14.81 23.44
N CYS A 344 19.40 -14.65 24.14
CA CYS A 344 19.37 -14.14 25.52
C CYS A 344 20.19 -15.01 26.45
N ARG A 345 20.07 -16.34 26.37
CA ARG A 345 20.87 -17.28 27.18
C ARG A 345 22.36 -17.13 26.87
N ARG A 346 22.76 -17.09 25.62
CA ARG A 346 24.16 -16.98 25.20
C ARG A 346 24.78 -15.62 25.51
N LEU A 347 24.02 -14.54 25.43
CA LEU A 347 24.48 -13.19 25.76
C LEU A 347 24.63 -12.97 27.27
N ALA A 348 23.83 -13.67 28.09
CA ALA A 348 23.94 -13.65 29.56
C ALA A 348 25.03 -14.58 30.09
N ASP A 349 25.51 -15.56 29.31
CA ASP A 349 26.50 -16.54 29.71
C ASP A 349 27.90 -15.90 29.84
N PRO A 350 28.53 -15.89 31.06
CA PRO A 350 29.88 -15.37 31.27
C PRO A 350 30.93 -16.07 30.40
N ALA A 351 30.80 -17.37 30.14
CA ALA A 351 31.70 -18.13 29.33
C ALA A 351 31.74 -17.68 27.86
N GLN A 352 30.66 -17.08 27.37
CA GLN A 352 30.52 -16.55 26.02
C GLN A 352 30.69 -15.02 25.92
N SER A 353 31.15 -14.40 27.02
CA SER A 353 31.27 -12.95 27.12
C SER A 353 32.19 -12.31 26.05
N ARG A 354 33.19 -13.03 25.56
CA ARG A 354 34.14 -12.58 24.53
C ARG A 354 33.65 -12.87 23.10
N LEU A 355 32.59 -13.65 22.95
CA LEU A 355 32.10 -14.01 21.62
C LEU A 355 31.44 -12.78 20.95
N PRO A 356 31.81 -12.42 19.70
CA PRO A 356 31.17 -11.32 19.00
C PRO A 356 29.66 -11.54 18.86
N VAL A 357 28.88 -10.47 18.99
CA VAL A 357 27.42 -10.52 18.81
C VAL A 357 27.04 -11.02 17.40
N LEU A 358 27.85 -10.66 16.40
CA LEU A 358 27.69 -11.15 15.04
C LEU A 358 27.81 -12.68 14.96
N SER A 359 28.81 -13.28 15.62
CA SER A 359 28.98 -14.74 15.62
C SER A 359 27.77 -15.44 16.25
N ILE A 360 27.24 -14.90 17.36
CA ILE A 360 26.00 -15.44 17.96
C ILE A 360 24.83 -15.35 16.97
N ALA A 361 24.68 -14.21 16.27
CA ALA A 361 23.60 -14.02 15.31
C ALA A 361 23.68 -15.02 14.16
N LEU A 362 24.87 -15.23 13.58
CA LEU A 362 25.08 -16.18 12.48
C LEU A 362 24.84 -17.61 12.93
N ASP A 363 25.35 -18.03 14.07
CA ASP A 363 25.13 -19.36 14.66
C ASP A 363 23.65 -19.66 14.92
N LEU A 364 22.83 -18.62 15.15
CA LEU A 364 21.39 -18.72 15.34
C LEU A 364 20.60 -18.72 14.01
N GLY A 365 21.30 -18.67 12.88
CA GLY A 365 20.69 -18.74 11.54
C GLY A 365 20.22 -17.39 11.00
N PHE A 366 20.65 -16.25 11.56
CA PHE A 366 20.48 -14.97 10.93
C PHE A 366 21.53 -14.74 9.85
N ARG A 367 21.12 -14.15 8.71
CA ARG A 367 22.04 -13.86 7.60
C ARG A 367 23.00 -12.70 7.86
N SER A 368 22.65 -11.82 8.79
CA SER A 368 23.45 -10.65 9.13
C SER A 368 23.01 -10.05 10.48
N LEU A 369 23.78 -9.10 10.97
CA LEU A 369 23.52 -8.43 12.24
C LEU A 369 22.26 -7.55 12.23
N GLY A 370 21.91 -6.96 11.09
CA GLY A 370 20.77 -6.04 10.98
C GLY A 370 19.41 -6.68 11.33
N PRO A 371 19.01 -7.78 10.68
CA PRO A 371 17.80 -8.53 11.05
C PRO A 371 17.82 -9.04 12.50
N PHE A 372 18.97 -9.51 12.98
CA PHE A 372 19.14 -9.95 14.37
C PHE A 372 18.86 -8.82 15.35
N ASN A 373 19.50 -7.66 15.19
CA ASN A 373 19.33 -6.52 16.09
C ASN A 373 17.88 -6.04 16.15
N ARG A 374 17.18 -6.03 15.00
CA ARG A 374 15.76 -5.66 14.95
C ARG A 374 14.90 -6.65 15.73
N ALA A 375 15.04 -7.95 15.45
CA ALA A 375 14.28 -9.00 16.11
C ALA A 375 14.58 -9.04 17.62
N PHE A 376 15.83 -8.87 18.00
CA PHE A 376 16.24 -8.86 19.41
C PHE A 376 15.66 -7.68 20.17
N LYS A 377 15.80 -6.45 19.61
CA LYS A 377 15.23 -5.23 20.22
C LYS A 377 13.71 -5.28 20.28
N GLU A 378 13.08 -5.86 19.28
CA GLU A 378 11.61 -6.03 19.25
C GLU A 378 11.14 -6.97 20.36
N ALA A 379 11.85 -8.06 20.61
CA ALA A 379 11.48 -9.05 21.62
C ALA A 379 11.87 -8.66 23.06
N THR A 380 13.00 -7.92 23.24
CA THR A 380 13.56 -7.63 24.57
C THR A 380 13.49 -6.16 24.98
N GLY A 381 13.17 -5.25 24.05
CA GLY A 381 13.20 -3.80 24.27
C GLY A 381 14.60 -3.18 24.24
N GLN A 382 15.67 -3.99 24.21
CA GLN A 382 17.07 -3.57 24.33
C GLN A 382 17.90 -4.03 23.12
N THR A 383 19.06 -3.38 22.89
CA THR A 383 20.02 -3.92 21.93
C THR A 383 20.74 -5.13 22.51
N PRO A 384 21.24 -6.07 21.67
CA PRO A 384 22.00 -7.23 22.15
C PRO A 384 23.23 -6.85 23.02
N SER A 385 23.88 -5.74 22.68
CA SER A 385 25.05 -5.23 23.41
C SER A 385 24.67 -4.68 24.79
N ASP A 386 23.55 -3.95 24.87
CA ASP A 386 23.05 -3.41 26.15
C ASP A 386 22.55 -4.55 27.05
N TYR A 387 21.86 -5.54 26.48
CA TYR A 387 21.42 -6.73 27.18
C TYR A 387 22.60 -7.50 27.79
N ARG A 388 23.67 -7.72 27.01
CA ARG A 388 24.92 -8.34 27.50
C ARG A 388 25.53 -7.55 28.63
N ARG A 389 25.61 -6.23 28.52
CA ARG A 389 26.19 -5.34 29.54
C ARG A 389 25.40 -5.39 30.85
N ALA A 390 24.08 -5.31 30.77
CA ALA A 390 23.21 -5.37 31.94
C ALA A 390 23.33 -6.69 32.71
N ASN A 391 23.43 -7.82 32.00
CA ASN A 391 23.57 -9.13 32.64
C ASN A 391 24.99 -9.40 33.19
N ARG A 392 26.04 -8.69 32.71
CA ARG A 392 27.40 -8.74 33.29
C ARG A 392 27.50 -7.97 34.59
N SER A 393 26.79 -6.85 34.73
CA SER A 393 26.79 -6.03 35.94
C SER A 393 26.04 -6.70 37.09
N GLY A 394 25.03 -7.53 36.78
CA GLY A 394 24.27 -8.27 37.81
C GLY A 394 24.98 -9.49 38.42
N SER A 395 26.07 -9.98 37.79
CA SER A 395 26.84 -11.13 38.30
C SER A 395 28.05 -10.73 39.14
N SER A 396 28.27 -9.44 39.38
CA SER A 396 29.41 -8.92 40.17
C SER A 396 29.03 -8.38 41.55
N THR A 397 27.90 -8.80 42.12
CA THR A 397 27.62 -8.59 43.56
C THR A 397 28.01 -9.85 44.29
N PRO A 398 29.00 -9.77 45.21
CA PRO A 398 29.50 -10.88 46.05
C PRO A 398 28.43 -11.40 47.00
#